data_2a480590384444a4c98c07b8762feca1
#
_entry.id   2a480590384444a4c98c07b8762feca1
#
_cell.length_a   1.000
_cell.length_b   1.000
_cell.length_c   1.000
_cell.angle_alpha   90.00
_cell.angle_beta   90.00
_cell.angle_gamma   90.00
#
_symmetry.space_group_name_H-M   'P 1'
#
loop_
_entity.id
_entity.type
_entity.pdbx_description
1 polymer ?
#
loop_
_entity_poly.entity_id
_entity_poly.type
_entity_poly.pdbx_seq_one_letter_code
_entity_poly.pdbx_strand_id
1 'polypeptide(L)'
;MAKILIVEDESSVRRVLVDILSSSFEDVEFLQASCGKEALDIIRSNDISVCLCDIKMPAPDGVEVLSTAMKEQRGVTFVMLSGHGDIDTAVDCLKKGAVDYMCKPPDLPRLVGAIRYALSRASNDTTVTPPQIKSSRPDTPRVDDDFFSSMGMIGQSGAIRSMQDMIRRLSPTDARVLVMGENGTGKELVAKSIHALSSRKDKPLVEVNCAAIPSELIESELFGHEKGAFTTALKMHKGRFEQADGGTLFLDEVGDMSLAAQAKVLRVIQEGRITRVGGDKDIDVNVRIIAATNQDLKEMIKQGRFREDLYHRLSVIELRVPPLRERREDIKLLSSYFIHKAIDENNLPHKSISDAAIEALESKKWSGNIRQLQNVIERLSILSMGDEISADDVALYASQVE
;
A
#
# COMPACT_ATOMS: atom_id res chain seq x y z
N MET A 1 13.50 2.78 38.12
CA MET A 1 13.36 3.76 37.03
C MET A 1 13.73 3.02 35.76
N ALA A 2 12.85 2.99 34.76
CA ALA A 2 13.12 2.31 33.50
C ALA A 2 14.19 3.07 32.70
N LYS A 3 15.05 2.33 31.96
CA LYS A 3 16.11 2.91 31.17
C LYS A 3 15.87 2.66 29.70
N ILE A 4 15.91 3.71 28.88
CA ILE A 4 15.83 3.65 27.41
C ILE A 4 17.18 4.01 26.83
N LEU A 5 17.75 3.12 26.01
CA LEU A 5 18.96 3.39 25.24
C LEU A 5 18.58 3.81 23.83
N ILE A 6 19.11 4.94 23.37
CA ILE A 6 18.99 5.44 22.00
C ILE A 6 20.33 5.28 21.30
N VAL A 7 20.36 4.49 20.23
CA VAL A 7 21.56 4.17 19.43
C VAL A 7 21.40 4.74 18.03
N GLU A 8 22.21 5.73 17.72
CA GLU A 8 22.12 6.49 16.47
C GLU A 8 23.50 7.15 16.21
N ASP A 9 24.08 6.97 15.06
CA ASP A 9 25.40 7.52 14.74
C ASP A 9 25.35 9.04 14.47
N GLU A 10 24.24 9.53 13.90
CA GLU A 10 24.07 10.96 13.64
C GLU A 10 23.65 11.73 14.91
N SER A 11 24.54 12.59 15.42
CA SER A 11 24.35 13.32 16.68
C SER A 11 23.13 14.25 16.69
N SER A 12 22.77 14.82 15.53
CA SER A 12 21.60 15.68 15.35
C SER A 12 20.30 14.89 15.50
N VAL A 13 20.20 13.73 14.86
CA VAL A 13 19.04 12.83 14.93
C VAL A 13 18.91 12.26 16.34
N ARG A 14 20.01 11.80 16.95
CA ARG A 14 20.03 11.27 18.31
C ARG A 14 19.49 12.27 19.31
N ARG A 15 19.93 13.55 19.25
CA ARG A 15 19.46 14.62 20.14
C ARG A 15 17.95 14.86 19.98
N VAL A 16 17.46 14.97 18.75
CA VAL A 16 16.04 15.18 18.46
C VAL A 16 15.18 14.02 19.00
N LEU A 17 15.63 12.78 18.86
CA LEU A 17 14.92 11.62 19.41
C LEU A 17 14.85 11.68 20.94
N VAL A 18 15.95 12.05 21.62
CA VAL A 18 15.97 12.23 23.08
C VAL A 18 15.03 13.34 23.51
N ASP A 19 15.06 14.52 22.87
CA ASP A 19 14.23 15.67 23.22
C ASP A 19 12.73 15.34 23.08
N ILE A 20 12.36 14.66 22.00
CA ILE A 20 10.98 14.24 21.75
C ILE A 20 10.51 13.20 22.77
N LEU A 21 11.32 12.18 23.02
CA LEU A 21 10.93 11.10 23.92
C LEU A 21 10.94 11.54 25.39
N SER A 22 11.87 12.38 25.80
CA SER A 22 11.90 12.93 27.16
C SER A 22 10.67 13.76 27.50
N SER A 23 10.07 14.43 26.52
CA SER A 23 8.79 15.15 26.71
C SER A 23 7.57 14.21 26.86
N SER A 24 7.70 12.95 26.47
CA SER A 24 6.60 11.96 26.46
C SER A 24 6.67 10.94 27.60
N PHE A 25 7.80 10.87 28.33
CA PHE A 25 8.07 9.92 29.42
C PHE A 25 8.78 10.61 30.58
N GLU A 26 8.05 10.92 31.68
CA GLU A 26 8.57 11.67 32.83
C GLU A 26 9.43 10.84 33.78
N ASP A 27 9.20 9.50 33.89
CA ASP A 27 9.88 8.60 34.85
C ASP A 27 10.86 7.63 34.18
N VAL A 28 11.58 8.09 33.12
CA VAL A 28 12.51 7.27 32.34
C VAL A 28 13.87 7.93 32.22
N GLU A 29 14.95 7.16 32.44
CA GLU A 29 16.32 7.59 32.20
C GLU A 29 16.71 7.29 30.73
N PHE A 30 17.19 8.30 30.00
CA PHE A 30 17.64 8.16 28.62
C PHE A 30 19.15 8.07 28.54
N LEU A 31 19.65 6.92 28.04
CA LEU A 31 21.05 6.71 27.71
C LEU A 31 21.26 6.83 26.20
N GLN A 32 22.44 7.19 25.79
CA GLN A 32 22.77 7.44 24.38
C GLN A 32 24.01 6.65 23.98
N ALA A 33 24.02 6.11 22.76
CA ALA A 33 25.19 5.52 22.13
C ALA A 33 25.33 6.04 20.70
N SER A 34 26.55 6.29 20.27
CA SER A 34 26.89 6.80 18.94
C SER A 34 27.28 5.69 17.96
N CYS A 35 27.42 4.47 18.42
CA CYS A 35 27.76 3.30 17.60
C CYS A 35 27.35 2.00 18.30
N GLY A 36 27.32 0.91 17.51
CA GLY A 36 26.91 -0.41 18.04
C GLY A 36 27.82 -0.95 19.13
N LYS A 37 29.13 -0.65 19.12
CA LYS A 37 30.05 -1.08 20.18
C LYS A 37 29.72 -0.44 21.52
N GLU A 38 29.54 0.88 21.53
CA GLU A 38 29.12 1.65 22.71
C GLU A 38 27.77 1.17 23.25
N ALA A 39 26.82 0.87 22.34
CA ALA A 39 25.51 0.32 22.68
C ALA A 39 25.64 -1.00 23.43
N LEU A 40 26.44 -1.94 22.94
CA LEU A 40 26.67 -3.24 23.60
C LEU A 40 27.34 -3.07 24.96
N ASP A 41 28.30 -2.18 25.11
CA ASP A 41 28.97 -1.91 26.39
C ASP A 41 27.98 -1.31 27.41
N ILE A 42 27.10 -0.41 26.99
CA ILE A 42 26.03 0.15 27.84
C ILE A 42 25.02 -0.92 28.23
N ILE A 43 24.57 -1.78 27.28
CA ILE A 43 23.63 -2.90 27.56
C ILE A 43 24.24 -3.89 28.55
N ARG A 44 25.55 -4.14 28.51
CA ARG A 44 26.24 -5.03 29.46
C ARG A 44 26.36 -4.46 30.85
N SER A 45 26.52 -3.13 30.93
CA SER A 45 26.82 -2.43 32.20
C SER A 45 25.58 -1.87 32.89
N ASN A 46 24.42 -1.84 32.23
CA ASN A 46 23.17 -1.28 32.74
C ASN A 46 22.01 -2.22 32.51
N ASP A 47 20.97 -2.09 33.34
CA ASP A 47 19.70 -2.76 33.17
C ASP A 47 18.81 -1.93 32.22
N ILE A 48 18.94 -2.17 30.92
CA ILE A 48 18.23 -1.45 29.88
C ILE A 48 16.89 -2.13 29.62
N SER A 49 15.80 -1.38 29.77
CA SER A 49 14.44 -1.86 29.49
C SER A 49 14.13 -1.89 27.99
N VAL A 50 14.46 -0.79 27.29
CA VAL A 50 14.19 -0.63 25.86
C VAL A 50 15.40 -0.06 25.14
N CYS A 51 15.71 -0.59 23.97
CA CYS A 51 16.72 -0.08 23.06
C CYS A 51 16.07 0.36 21.75
N LEU A 52 16.12 1.66 21.45
CA LEU A 52 15.78 2.24 20.17
C LEU A 52 17.07 2.31 19.33
N CYS A 53 17.16 1.49 18.27
CA CYS A 53 18.42 1.29 17.56
C CYS A 53 18.28 1.56 16.06
N ASP A 54 19.15 2.43 15.53
CA ASP A 54 19.32 2.54 14.09
C ASP A 54 19.98 1.28 13.53
N ILE A 55 19.54 0.88 12.35
CA ILE A 55 20.10 -0.28 11.64
C ILE A 55 21.41 0.10 10.95
N LYS A 56 21.42 1.23 10.24
CA LYS A 56 22.58 1.64 9.43
C LYS A 56 23.59 2.45 10.23
N MET A 57 24.46 1.75 10.92
CA MET A 57 25.60 2.34 11.65
C MET A 57 26.90 1.63 11.25
N PRO A 58 28.07 2.25 11.48
CA PRO A 58 29.36 1.56 11.37
C PRO A 58 29.40 0.30 12.25
N ALA A 59 30.06 -0.75 11.77
CA ALA A 59 30.09 -2.06 12.43
C ALA A 59 30.55 -2.01 13.91
N PRO A 60 29.85 -2.73 14.82
CA PRO A 60 28.69 -3.57 14.57
C PRO A 60 27.43 -2.76 14.28
N ASP A 61 26.70 -3.14 13.21
CA ASP A 61 25.45 -2.50 12.82
C ASP A 61 24.30 -2.81 13.80
N GLY A 62 23.14 -2.17 13.62
CA GLY A 62 22.00 -2.35 14.53
C GLY A 62 21.45 -3.78 14.56
N VAL A 63 21.55 -4.54 13.46
CA VAL A 63 21.11 -5.94 13.40
C VAL A 63 22.09 -6.85 14.15
N GLU A 64 23.38 -6.56 14.11
CA GLU A 64 24.40 -7.26 14.87
C GLU A 64 24.28 -6.96 16.37
N VAL A 65 23.99 -5.70 16.75
CA VAL A 65 23.70 -5.31 18.15
C VAL A 65 22.48 -6.07 18.68
N LEU A 66 21.35 -6.09 17.96
CA LEU A 66 20.17 -6.87 18.31
C LEU A 66 20.51 -8.35 18.51
N SER A 67 21.18 -8.96 17.52
CA SER A 67 21.51 -10.39 17.54
C SER A 67 22.42 -10.75 18.72
N THR A 68 23.37 -9.88 19.06
CA THR A 68 24.29 -10.08 20.15
C THR A 68 23.60 -9.96 21.51
N ALA A 69 22.78 -8.91 21.69
CA ALA A 69 22.03 -8.69 22.93
C ALA A 69 21.03 -9.83 23.20
N MET A 70 20.35 -10.35 22.16
CA MET A 70 19.45 -11.49 22.28
C MET A 70 20.17 -12.79 22.65
N LYS A 71 21.36 -13.04 22.09
CA LYS A 71 22.18 -14.22 22.47
C LYS A 71 22.68 -14.14 23.92
N GLU A 72 22.98 -12.95 24.41
CA GLU A 72 23.41 -12.71 25.78
C GLU A 72 22.24 -12.72 26.77
N GLN A 73 20.99 -12.93 26.34
CA GLN A 73 19.75 -13.00 27.15
C GLN A 73 19.60 -11.82 28.14
N ARG A 74 19.90 -10.59 27.70
CA ARG A 74 19.91 -9.40 28.55
C ARG A 74 18.53 -8.83 28.90
N GLY A 75 17.45 -9.40 28.41
CA GLY A 75 16.07 -8.96 28.70
C GLY A 75 15.69 -7.62 28.05
N VAL A 76 16.56 -7.05 27.20
CA VAL A 76 16.34 -5.77 26.53
C VAL A 76 15.31 -5.92 25.41
N THR A 77 14.35 -5.00 25.34
CA THR A 77 13.36 -4.97 24.26
C THR A 77 13.80 -4.01 23.17
N PHE A 78 13.92 -4.47 21.92
CA PHE A 78 14.40 -3.65 20.79
C PHE A 78 13.28 -3.08 19.93
N VAL A 79 13.40 -1.79 19.60
CA VAL A 79 12.65 -1.10 18.53
C VAL A 79 13.68 -0.63 17.50
N MET A 80 13.53 -1.06 16.24
CA MET A 80 14.53 -0.78 15.19
C MET A 80 14.11 0.41 14.33
N LEU A 81 15.08 1.28 13.99
CA LEU A 81 14.90 2.39 13.04
C LEU A 81 15.72 2.14 11.78
N SER A 82 15.20 2.53 10.61
CA SER A 82 15.90 2.38 9.33
C SER A 82 15.68 3.59 8.42
N GLY A 83 16.73 4.04 7.76
CA GLY A 83 16.66 5.10 6.75
C GLY A 83 16.09 4.64 5.39
N HIS A 84 15.95 3.33 5.14
CA HIS A 84 15.36 2.78 3.93
C HIS A 84 14.40 1.65 4.32
N GLY A 85 13.20 1.67 3.76
CA GLY A 85 12.16 0.67 4.01
C GLY A 85 12.44 -0.66 3.29
N ASP A 86 13.54 -1.34 3.65
CA ASP A 86 13.84 -2.67 3.17
C ASP A 86 13.02 -3.69 3.97
N ILE A 87 12.05 -4.31 3.31
CA ILE A 87 11.12 -5.28 3.92
C ILE A 87 11.87 -6.51 4.42
N ASP A 88 12.89 -6.96 3.70
CA ASP A 88 13.66 -8.15 4.09
C ASP A 88 14.43 -7.90 5.39
N THR A 89 15.02 -6.73 5.55
CA THR A 89 15.69 -6.31 6.78
C THR A 89 14.70 -6.16 7.95
N ALA A 90 13.49 -5.63 7.70
CA ALA A 90 12.44 -5.52 8.71
C ALA A 90 12.00 -6.89 9.24
N VAL A 91 11.73 -7.84 8.33
CA VAL A 91 11.35 -9.22 8.66
C VAL A 91 12.47 -9.93 9.42
N ASP A 92 13.73 -9.71 9.04
CA ASP A 92 14.89 -10.30 9.72
C ASP A 92 15.05 -9.77 11.16
N CYS A 93 14.89 -8.47 11.38
CA CYS A 93 14.91 -7.87 12.72
C CYS A 93 13.81 -8.42 13.62
N LEU A 94 12.56 -8.54 13.10
CA LEU A 94 11.45 -9.10 13.87
C LEU A 94 11.66 -10.60 14.19
N LYS A 95 12.18 -11.39 13.25
CA LYS A 95 12.56 -12.79 13.48
C LYS A 95 13.67 -12.95 14.53
N LYS A 96 14.59 -11.99 14.61
CA LYS A 96 15.67 -11.96 15.61
C LYS A 96 15.24 -11.45 16.98
N GLY A 97 13.97 -11.05 17.15
CA GLY A 97 13.38 -10.71 18.44
C GLY A 97 13.16 -9.21 18.68
N ALA A 98 13.30 -8.35 17.67
CA ALA A 98 12.84 -6.98 17.79
C ALA A 98 11.31 -6.92 17.92
N VAL A 99 10.80 -5.97 18.72
CA VAL A 99 9.37 -5.82 18.98
C VAL A 99 8.68 -4.99 17.90
N ASP A 100 9.37 -4.00 17.34
CA ASP A 100 8.87 -3.21 16.23
C ASP A 100 10.02 -2.71 15.35
N TYR A 101 9.65 -2.28 14.14
CA TYR A 101 10.53 -1.72 13.13
C TYR A 101 9.87 -0.50 12.50
N MET A 102 10.61 0.60 12.33
CA MET A 102 10.10 1.85 11.76
C MET A 102 11.09 2.46 10.77
N CYS A 103 10.55 3.10 9.71
CA CYS A 103 11.35 3.90 8.80
C CYS A 103 11.60 5.30 9.37
N LYS A 104 12.75 5.87 9.10
CA LYS A 104 13.07 7.28 9.38
C LYS A 104 12.50 8.21 8.27
N PRO A 105 11.92 9.35 8.60
CA PRO A 105 11.63 9.85 9.95
C PRO A 105 10.50 9.04 10.60
N PRO A 106 10.61 8.63 11.89
CA PRO A 106 9.59 7.84 12.55
C PRO A 106 8.32 8.66 12.78
N ASP A 107 7.17 8.03 12.63
CA ASP A 107 5.89 8.58 13.07
C ASP A 107 5.88 8.66 14.60
N LEU A 108 5.80 9.88 15.15
CA LEU A 108 5.96 10.11 16.59
C LEU A 108 4.92 9.42 17.46
N PRO A 109 3.62 9.46 17.17
CA PRO A 109 2.60 8.71 17.90
C PRO A 109 2.90 7.20 17.93
N ARG A 110 3.33 6.64 16.81
CA ARG A 110 3.69 5.22 16.68
C ARG A 110 4.96 4.90 17.48
N LEU A 111 5.99 5.75 17.42
CA LEU A 111 7.24 5.57 18.17
C LEU A 111 6.98 5.56 19.67
N VAL A 112 6.22 6.53 20.18
CA VAL A 112 5.84 6.62 21.60
C VAL A 112 5.02 5.39 22.00
N GLY A 113 4.09 4.93 21.16
CA GLY A 113 3.30 3.72 21.39
C GLY A 113 4.16 2.45 21.47
N ALA A 114 5.12 2.28 20.55
CA ALA A 114 6.04 1.14 20.54
C ALA A 114 6.95 1.10 21.76
N ILE A 115 7.49 2.26 22.17
CA ILE A 115 8.33 2.36 23.36
C ILE A 115 7.53 2.08 24.64
N ARG A 116 6.31 2.62 24.76
CA ARG A 116 5.42 2.34 25.89
C ARG A 116 5.09 0.85 26.03
N TYR A 117 4.83 0.23 24.91
CA TYR A 117 4.62 -1.22 24.86
C TYR A 117 5.88 -2.00 25.24
N ALA A 118 7.06 -1.61 24.72
CA ALA A 118 8.32 -2.26 25.06
C ALA A 118 8.64 -2.14 26.57
N LEU A 119 8.34 -1.00 27.19
CA LEU A 119 8.49 -0.79 28.63
C LEU A 119 7.56 -1.68 29.46
N SER A 120 6.32 -1.87 29.04
CA SER A 120 5.36 -2.75 29.74
C SER A 120 5.80 -4.23 29.71
N ARG A 121 6.46 -4.66 28.64
CA ARG A 121 7.07 -6.01 28.58
C ARG A 121 8.25 -6.19 29.52
N ALA A 122 9.07 -5.15 29.66
CA ALA A 122 10.24 -5.20 30.53
C ALA A 122 9.86 -5.24 32.03
N SER A 123 8.70 -4.67 32.42
CA SER A 123 8.25 -4.61 33.81
C SER A 123 7.46 -5.83 34.30
N ASN A 124 7.27 -6.88 33.52
CA ASN A 124 6.43 -8.06 33.85
C ASN A 124 4.99 -7.71 34.31
N ASP A 125 4.52 -6.52 33.96
CA ASP A 125 3.18 -6.07 34.32
C ASP A 125 2.17 -6.71 33.33
N THR A 126 1.54 -7.80 33.77
CA THR A 126 0.62 -8.65 32.99
C THR A 126 -0.70 -7.96 32.61
N THR A 127 -0.83 -6.65 32.81
CA THR A 127 -2.04 -5.88 32.46
C THR A 127 -1.97 -5.19 31.11
N VAL A 128 -0.83 -5.14 30.44
CA VAL A 128 -0.72 -4.63 29.07
C VAL A 128 -0.41 -5.82 28.16
N THR A 129 -1.45 -6.34 27.53
CA THR A 129 -1.37 -7.39 26.52
C THR A 129 -0.46 -6.93 25.39
N PRO A 130 0.45 -7.81 24.89
CA PRO A 130 1.28 -7.49 23.72
C PRO A 130 0.42 -6.98 22.56
N PRO A 131 0.91 -6.09 21.71
CA PRO A 131 0.40 -6.06 20.34
C PRO A 131 0.83 -7.38 19.72
N GLN A 132 0.13 -8.45 20.11
CA GLN A 132 0.15 -9.66 19.34
C GLN A 132 -0.32 -9.25 17.95
N ILE A 133 0.45 -9.63 16.93
CA ILE A 133 -0.11 -10.21 15.73
C ILE A 133 -0.87 -11.49 16.19
N LYS A 134 -1.83 -11.31 17.04
CA LYS A 134 -3.06 -12.04 17.19
C LYS A 134 -4.10 -11.06 16.69
N SER A 135 -4.81 -11.48 15.65
CA SER A 135 -6.16 -11.09 15.41
C SER A 135 -6.94 -10.88 16.74
N SER A 136 -6.73 -9.74 17.39
CA SER A 136 -7.58 -9.22 18.46
C SER A 136 -7.53 -7.70 18.36
N ARG A 137 -8.51 -7.20 17.65
CA ARG A 137 -8.97 -5.85 17.46
C ARG A 137 -9.04 -5.07 18.77
N PRO A 138 -8.59 -3.78 18.81
CA PRO A 138 -9.30 -2.81 19.62
C PRO A 138 -10.66 -2.64 18.97
N ASP A 139 -11.71 -2.52 19.75
CA ASP A 139 -13.03 -2.05 19.35
C ASP A 139 -12.97 -0.59 18.87
N THR A 140 -12.33 -0.34 17.75
CA THR A 140 -12.79 0.66 16.82
C THR A 140 -13.95 -0.01 16.08
N PRO A 141 -15.10 0.67 15.88
CA PRO A 141 -16.21 0.06 15.17
C PRO A 141 -15.66 -0.55 13.90
N ARG A 142 -15.85 -1.86 13.76
CA ARG A 142 -15.59 -2.61 12.54
C ARG A 142 -16.24 -1.82 11.40
N VAL A 143 -15.44 -1.06 10.66
CA VAL A 143 -15.73 -0.91 9.25
C VAL A 143 -15.39 -2.29 8.72
N ASP A 144 -16.40 -3.11 8.67
CA ASP A 144 -16.36 -4.55 8.66
C ASP A 144 -15.52 -5.08 7.51
N ASP A 145 -15.02 -6.31 7.66
CA ASP A 145 -14.60 -7.16 6.53
C ASP A 145 -15.67 -7.13 5.42
N ASP A 146 -16.91 -6.84 5.74
CA ASP A 146 -18.03 -6.46 4.89
C ASP A 146 -17.77 -5.25 3.97
N PHE A 147 -17.07 -4.18 4.39
CA PHE A 147 -16.85 -3.01 3.54
C PHE A 147 -16.02 -3.36 2.30
N PHE A 148 -14.84 -3.97 2.48
CA PHE A 148 -13.99 -4.31 1.35
C PHE A 148 -14.63 -5.38 0.45
N SER A 149 -15.35 -6.32 1.05
CA SER A 149 -16.14 -7.32 0.33
C SER A 149 -17.26 -6.66 -0.48
N SER A 150 -17.97 -5.69 0.08
CA SER A 150 -19.00 -4.91 -0.64
C SER A 150 -18.43 -4.08 -1.79
N MET A 151 -17.17 -3.63 -1.67
CA MET A 151 -16.42 -2.97 -2.74
C MET A 151 -15.85 -3.95 -3.77
N GLY A 152 -16.02 -5.27 -3.58
CA GLY A 152 -15.48 -6.30 -4.46
C GLY A 152 -14.00 -6.64 -4.21
N MET A 153 -13.39 -6.14 -3.13
CA MET A 153 -12.03 -6.50 -2.73
C MET A 153 -12.06 -7.76 -1.86
N ILE A 154 -12.20 -8.91 -2.52
CA ILE A 154 -12.33 -10.21 -1.89
C ILE A 154 -10.96 -10.81 -1.61
N GLY A 155 -10.72 -11.31 -0.39
CA GLY A 155 -9.50 -12.01 0.00
C GLY A 155 -9.30 -12.03 1.52
N GLN A 156 -8.60 -13.08 2.00
CA GLN A 156 -8.28 -13.30 3.41
C GLN A 156 -6.78 -13.49 3.63
N SER A 157 -5.98 -13.50 2.57
CA SER A 157 -4.53 -13.62 2.65
C SER A 157 -3.91 -12.51 3.47
N GLY A 158 -2.78 -12.78 4.10
CA GLY A 158 -2.03 -11.80 4.88
C GLY A 158 -1.66 -10.55 4.06
N ALA A 159 -1.35 -10.73 2.78
CA ALA A 159 -1.03 -9.65 1.85
C ALA A 159 -2.23 -8.71 1.60
N ILE A 160 -3.44 -9.27 1.41
CA ILE A 160 -4.67 -8.48 1.21
C ILE A 160 -5.07 -7.77 2.50
N ARG A 161 -5.00 -8.43 3.65
CA ARG A 161 -5.29 -7.79 4.95
C ARG A 161 -4.35 -6.63 5.23
N SER A 162 -3.05 -6.80 5.01
CA SER A 162 -2.07 -5.72 5.15
C SER A 162 -2.37 -4.53 4.22
N MET A 163 -2.78 -4.80 2.98
CA MET A 163 -3.18 -3.77 2.03
C MET A 163 -4.47 -3.05 2.48
N GLN A 164 -5.49 -3.78 2.95
CA GLN A 164 -6.71 -3.19 3.50
C GLN A 164 -6.42 -2.28 4.70
N ASP A 165 -5.54 -2.71 5.61
CA ASP A 165 -5.11 -1.89 6.75
C ASP A 165 -4.37 -0.63 6.31
N MET A 166 -3.54 -0.71 5.28
CA MET A 166 -2.88 0.46 4.71
C MET A 166 -3.89 1.41 4.06
N ILE A 167 -4.86 0.88 3.31
CA ILE A 167 -5.96 1.67 2.73
C ILE A 167 -6.73 2.42 3.84
N ARG A 168 -7.09 1.77 4.96
CA ARG A 168 -7.77 2.42 6.09
C ARG A 168 -6.96 3.59 6.66
N ARG A 169 -5.64 3.43 6.80
CA ARG A 169 -4.75 4.47 7.38
C ARG A 169 -4.56 5.67 6.46
N LEU A 170 -4.39 5.45 5.15
CA LEU A 170 -4.09 6.53 4.20
C LEU A 170 -5.35 7.25 3.68
N SER A 171 -6.50 6.59 3.69
CA SER A 171 -7.74 7.15 3.11
C SER A 171 -8.17 8.48 3.74
N PRO A 172 -8.11 8.69 5.08
CA PRO A 172 -8.48 9.97 5.69
C PRO A 172 -7.56 11.13 5.34
N THR A 173 -6.39 10.87 4.77
CA THR A 173 -5.41 11.89 4.38
C THR A 173 -5.61 12.33 2.93
N ASP A 174 -5.10 13.51 2.57
CA ASP A 174 -5.03 13.97 1.16
C ASP A 174 -3.71 13.52 0.47
N ALA A 175 -2.96 12.59 1.07
CA ALA A 175 -1.73 12.09 0.48
C ALA A 175 -1.99 11.46 -0.91
N ARG A 176 -1.08 11.72 -1.84
CA ARG A 176 -1.08 11.09 -3.16
C ARG A 176 -0.61 9.65 -3.03
N VAL A 177 -1.26 8.76 -3.77
CA VAL A 177 -1.01 7.33 -3.72
C VAL A 177 -0.67 6.82 -5.12
N LEU A 178 0.44 6.10 -5.22
CA LEU A 178 0.80 5.36 -6.42
C LEU A 178 0.53 3.87 -6.19
N VAL A 179 -0.44 3.32 -6.92
CA VAL A 179 -0.85 1.92 -6.85
C VAL A 179 -0.12 1.13 -7.94
N MET A 180 0.76 0.23 -7.55
CA MET A 180 1.54 -0.61 -8.46
C MET A 180 1.03 -2.04 -8.44
N GLY A 181 0.98 -2.68 -9.60
CA GLY A 181 0.58 -4.10 -9.71
C GLY A 181 0.29 -4.50 -11.14
N GLU A 182 0.36 -5.79 -11.38
CA GLU A 182 0.10 -6.37 -12.69
C GLU A 182 -1.33 -6.10 -13.17
N ASN A 183 -1.56 -6.30 -14.47
CA ASN A 183 -2.90 -6.18 -15.04
C ASN A 183 -3.85 -7.20 -14.41
N GLY A 184 -5.08 -6.76 -14.11
CA GLY A 184 -6.11 -7.61 -13.53
C GLY A 184 -5.96 -7.94 -12.05
N THR A 185 -5.05 -7.28 -11.31
CA THR A 185 -4.87 -7.50 -9.85
C THR A 185 -5.91 -6.78 -8.99
N GLY A 186 -6.62 -5.78 -9.54
CA GLY A 186 -7.64 -5.00 -8.82
C GLY A 186 -7.18 -3.61 -8.39
N LYS A 187 -6.21 -2.97 -9.07
CA LYS A 187 -5.74 -1.59 -8.79
C LYS A 187 -6.89 -0.57 -8.71
N GLU A 188 -7.89 -0.70 -9.58
CA GLU A 188 -9.09 0.15 -9.60
C GLU A 188 -9.90 0.02 -8.30
N LEU A 189 -10.09 -1.20 -7.79
CA LEU A 189 -10.79 -1.44 -6.52
C LEU A 189 -10.06 -0.81 -5.33
N VAL A 190 -8.72 -0.81 -5.36
CA VAL A 190 -7.89 -0.10 -4.37
C VAL A 190 -8.18 1.39 -4.40
N ALA A 191 -8.18 2.03 -5.59
CA ALA A 191 -8.46 3.45 -5.73
C ALA A 191 -9.88 3.81 -5.27
N LYS A 192 -10.89 3.02 -5.65
CA LYS A 192 -12.28 3.17 -5.19
C LYS A 192 -12.41 3.05 -3.68
N SER A 193 -11.75 2.06 -3.08
CA SER A 193 -11.76 1.87 -1.62
C SER A 193 -11.10 3.04 -0.88
N ILE A 194 -9.99 3.58 -1.40
CA ILE A 194 -9.33 4.77 -0.85
C ILE A 194 -10.27 5.97 -0.90
N HIS A 195 -10.95 6.20 -2.01
CA HIS A 195 -11.89 7.31 -2.15
C HIS A 195 -13.08 7.14 -1.19
N ALA A 196 -13.69 5.96 -1.16
CA ALA A 196 -14.89 5.68 -0.34
C ALA A 196 -14.64 5.79 1.17
N LEU A 197 -13.39 5.58 1.63
CA LEU A 197 -12.99 5.77 3.03
C LEU A 197 -12.38 7.15 3.32
N SER A 198 -12.33 8.05 2.32
CA SER A 198 -11.73 9.37 2.47
C SER A 198 -12.71 10.42 2.99
N SER A 199 -12.17 11.59 3.38
CA SER A 199 -12.96 12.79 3.67
C SER A 199 -13.71 13.33 2.44
N ARG A 200 -13.35 12.85 1.22
CA ARG A 200 -13.94 13.24 -0.06
C ARG A 200 -14.90 12.20 -0.63
N LYS A 201 -15.37 11.22 0.18
CA LYS A 201 -16.25 10.12 -0.26
C LYS A 201 -17.54 10.55 -0.94
N ASP A 202 -18.09 11.72 -0.54
CA ASP A 202 -19.33 12.31 -1.09
C ASP A 202 -19.03 13.30 -2.25
N LYS A 203 -17.79 13.41 -2.69
CA LYS A 203 -17.33 14.26 -3.79
C LYS A 203 -17.07 13.40 -5.03
N PRO A 204 -16.90 14.01 -6.22
CA PRO A 204 -16.66 13.25 -7.44
C PRO A 204 -15.41 12.36 -7.34
N LEU A 205 -15.53 11.10 -7.78
CA LEU A 205 -14.41 10.25 -8.19
C LEU A 205 -14.41 10.23 -9.73
N VAL A 206 -13.41 10.84 -10.32
CA VAL A 206 -13.24 10.84 -11.78
C VAL A 206 -12.13 9.87 -12.14
N GLU A 207 -12.47 8.89 -12.98
CA GLU A 207 -11.55 7.83 -13.42
C GLU A 207 -11.08 8.10 -14.84
N VAL A 208 -9.77 7.95 -15.09
CA VAL A 208 -9.15 8.13 -16.40
C VAL A 208 -8.18 6.98 -16.63
N ASN A 209 -8.45 6.18 -17.65
CA ASN A 209 -7.50 5.19 -18.14
C ASN A 209 -6.63 5.83 -19.23
N CYS A 210 -5.37 6.13 -18.91
CA CYS A 210 -4.45 6.83 -19.81
C CYS A 210 -4.08 5.96 -21.03
N ALA A 211 -4.06 4.64 -20.90
CA ALA A 211 -3.78 3.73 -22.02
C ALA A 211 -4.93 3.67 -23.05
N ALA A 212 -6.16 3.97 -22.63
CA ALA A 212 -7.33 3.93 -23.52
C ALA A 212 -7.51 5.21 -24.36
N ILE A 213 -6.75 6.27 -24.06
CA ILE A 213 -6.85 7.57 -24.73
C ILE A 213 -5.67 7.73 -25.71
N PRO A 214 -5.92 8.02 -27.00
CA PRO A 214 -4.85 8.36 -27.93
C PRO A 214 -3.95 9.48 -27.41
N SER A 215 -2.63 9.36 -27.60
CA SER A 215 -1.64 10.29 -27.05
C SER A 215 -1.88 11.75 -27.44
N GLU A 216 -2.45 12.00 -28.63
CA GLU A 216 -2.79 13.36 -29.13
C GLU A 216 -4.01 13.95 -28.41
N LEU A 217 -4.87 13.14 -27.84
CA LEU A 217 -6.12 13.58 -27.19
C LEU A 217 -6.00 13.63 -25.66
N ILE A 218 -4.99 13.00 -25.07
CA ILE A 218 -4.86 12.88 -23.62
C ILE A 218 -4.81 14.23 -22.90
N GLU A 219 -4.13 15.23 -23.50
CA GLU A 219 -4.08 16.58 -22.94
C GLU A 219 -5.46 17.25 -22.95
N SER A 220 -6.19 17.11 -24.05
CA SER A 220 -7.55 17.64 -24.18
C SER A 220 -8.54 16.99 -23.23
N GLU A 221 -8.42 15.67 -23.00
CA GLU A 221 -9.24 14.94 -22.03
C GLU A 221 -8.92 15.34 -20.59
N LEU A 222 -7.64 15.40 -20.22
CA LEU A 222 -7.24 15.73 -18.86
C LEU A 222 -7.51 17.18 -18.49
N PHE A 223 -7.13 18.13 -19.35
CA PHE A 223 -7.15 19.58 -19.05
C PHE A 223 -8.30 20.34 -19.70
N GLY A 224 -9.00 19.72 -20.65
CA GLY A 224 -10.04 20.39 -21.45
C GLY A 224 -9.47 21.23 -22.60
N HIS A 225 -10.34 21.78 -23.41
CA HIS A 225 -9.97 22.65 -24.50
C HIS A 225 -10.96 23.80 -24.70
N GLU A 226 -10.47 24.92 -25.21
CA GLU A 226 -11.29 26.03 -25.67
C GLU A 226 -11.80 25.77 -27.10
N LYS A 227 -12.90 26.46 -27.46
CA LYS A 227 -13.41 26.38 -28.81
C LYS A 227 -12.35 26.88 -29.81
N GLY A 228 -12.06 26.06 -30.83
CA GLY A 228 -11.07 26.42 -31.86
C GLY A 228 -9.62 26.02 -31.50
N ALA A 229 -9.38 25.35 -30.40
CA ALA A 229 -8.04 24.92 -29.98
C ALA A 229 -7.36 23.97 -30.99
N PHE A 230 -8.14 23.21 -31.75
CA PHE A 230 -7.71 22.36 -32.87
C PHE A 230 -8.86 22.22 -33.88
N THR A 231 -8.60 21.64 -35.05
CA THR A 231 -9.54 21.63 -36.20
C THR A 231 -10.92 21.06 -35.87
N THR A 232 -11.02 20.11 -34.92
CA THR A 232 -12.29 19.47 -34.51
C THR A 232 -12.87 20.05 -33.22
N ALA A 233 -12.25 21.06 -32.62
CA ALA A 233 -12.71 21.68 -31.36
C ALA A 233 -13.86 22.68 -31.61
N LEU A 234 -15.05 22.16 -31.95
CA LEU A 234 -16.23 22.96 -32.28
C LEU A 234 -16.85 23.68 -31.06
N LYS A 235 -16.65 23.13 -29.87
CA LYS A 235 -17.17 23.63 -28.58
C LYS A 235 -16.08 23.54 -27.51
N MET A 236 -16.21 24.34 -26.47
CA MET A 236 -15.39 24.21 -25.25
C MET A 236 -15.72 22.92 -24.55
N HIS A 237 -14.70 22.25 -24.01
CA HIS A 237 -14.82 21.03 -23.24
C HIS A 237 -14.10 21.16 -21.88
N LYS A 238 -14.78 20.76 -20.79
CA LYS A 238 -14.17 20.70 -19.45
C LYS A 238 -13.36 19.42 -19.29
N GLY A 239 -12.09 19.57 -18.91
CA GLY A 239 -11.19 18.46 -18.66
C GLY A 239 -11.53 17.69 -17.40
N ARG A 240 -10.90 16.52 -17.25
CA ARG A 240 -11.08 15.61 -16.10
C ARG A 240 -10.66 16.25 -14.77
N PHE A 241 -9.61 17.09 -14.77
CA PHE A 241 -9.22 17.83 -13.57
C PHE A 241 -10.31 18.81 -13.12
N GLU A 242 -10.98 19.53 -14.04
CA GLU A 242 -12.12 20.39 -13.68
C GLU A 242 -13.32 19.58 -13.16
N GLN A 243 -13.56 18.38 -13.74
CA GLN A 243 -14.66 17.51 -13.32
C GLN A 243 -14.40 16.92 -11.94
N ALA A 244 -13.13 16.73 -11.56
CA ALA A 244 -12.71 16.16 -10.27
C ALA A 244 -12.54 17.23 -9.18
N ASP A 245 -12.83 18.50 -9.45
CA ASP A 245 -12.59 19.57 -8.48
C ASP A 245 -13.35 19.35 -7.16
N GLY A 246 -12.65 19.52 -6.05
CA GLY A 246 -13.11 19.18 -4.69
C GLY A 246 -13.12 17.69 -4.38
N GLY A 247 -12.88 16.81 -5.36
CA GLY A 247 -12.97 15.35 -5.25
C GLY A 247 -11.62 14.63 -5.44
N THR A 248 -11.69 13.49 -6.13
CA THR A 248 -10.54 12.61 -6.39
C THR A 248 -10.43 12.32 -7.90
N LEU A 249 -9.23 12.41 -8.44
CA LEU A 249 -8.89 11.96 -9.79
C LEU A 249 -8.07 10.68 -9.70
N PHE A 250 -8.58 9.61 -10.29
CA PHE A 250 -7.86 8.36 -10.45
C PHE A 250 -7.28 8.28 -11.86
N LEU A 251 -5.95 8.24 -11.95
CA LEU A 251 -5.20 8.10 -13.20
C LEU A 251 -4.70 6.67 -13.29
N ASP A 252 -5.36 5.83 -14.09
CA ASP A 252 -4.92 4.47 -14.35
C ASP A 252 -3.94 4.42 -15.51
N GLU A 253 -2.97 3.54 -15.43
CA GLU A 253 -1.87 3.33 -16.39
C GLU A 253 -1.12 4.64 -16.74
N VAL A 254 -0.67 5.35 -15.67
CA VAL A 254 0.04 6.65 -15.83
C VAL A 254 1.33 6.53 -16.64
N GLY A 255 1.94 5.34 -16.74
CA GLY A 255 3.11 5.07 -17.56
C GLY A 255 2.85 5.30 -19.06
N ASP A 256 1.60 5.25 -19.53
CA ASP A 256 1.25 5.41 -20.93
C ASP A 256 1.00 6.89 -21.33
N MET A 257 1.12 7.82 -20.37
CA MET A 257 1.03 9.25 -20.69
C MET A 257 2.23 9.74 -21.51
N SER A 258 1.96 10.62 -22.51
CA SER A 258 3.01 11.36 -23.21
C SER A 258 3.82 12.25 -22.26
N LEU A 259 5.09 12.51 -22.55
CA LEU A 259 5.94 13.41 -21.75
C LEU A 259 5.34 14.82 -21.61
N ALA A 260 4.60 15.29 -22.62
CA ALA A 260 3.91 16.59 -22.59
C ALA A 260 2.76 16.56 -21.57
N ALA A 261 1.94 15.51 -21.56
CA ALA A 261 0.89 15.33 -20.57
C ALA A 261 1.46 15.19 -19.15
N GLN A 262 2.56 14.42 -18.99
CA GLN A 262 3.26 14.29 -17.71
C GLN A 262 3.72 15.64 -17.16
N ALA A 263 4.28 16.53 -18.00
CA ALA A 263 4.71 17.86 -17.60
C ALA A 263 3.53 18.73 -17.10
N LYS A 264 2.38 18.66 -17.79
CA LYS A 264 1.18 19.40 -17.38
C LYS A 264 0.58 18.83 -16.09
N VAL A 265 0.52 17.50 -15.93
CA VAL A 265 0.06 16.87 -14.67
C VAL A 265 0.96 17.29 -13.51
N LEU A 266 2.30 17.31 -13.70
CA LEU A 266 3.22 17.82 -12.69
C LEU A 266 2.91 19.25 -12.26
N ARG A 267 2.65 20.12 -13.24
CA ARG A 267 2.28 21.53 -12.97
C ARG A 267 1.01 21.62 -12.12
N VAL A 268 -0.02 20.84 -12.44
CA VAL A 268 -1.27 20.82 -11.65
C VAL A 268 -1.01 20.33 -10.21
N ILE A 269 -0.17 19.32 -10.05
CA ILE A 269 0.20 18.80 -8.71
C ILE A 269 0.93 19.86 -7.86
N GLN A 270 1.72 20.71 -8.50
CA GLN A 270 2.54 21.72 -7.82
C GLN A 270 1.78 23.01 -7.54
N GLU A 271 1.00 23.49 -8.52
CA GLU A 271 0.38 24.80 -8.50
C GLU A 271 -1.12 24.77 -8.13
N GLY A 272 -1.78 23.61 -8.22
CA GLY A 272 -3.23 23.51 -8.04
C GLY A 272 -4.04 24.20 -9.11
N ARG A 273 -3.47 24.34 -10.33
CA ARG A 273 -4.08 25.08 -11.45
C ARG A 273 -3.94 24.32 -12.75
N ILE A 274 -4.94 24.49 -13.60
CA ILE A 274 -4.91 24.00 -14.98
C ILE A 274 -5.10 25.16 -15.95
N THR A 275 -4.61 24.96 -17.18
CA THR A 275 -4.92 25.82 -18.33
C THR A 275 -5.45 24.93 -19.44
N ARG A 276 -6.61 25.25 -20.02
CA ARG A 276 -7.19 24.47 -21.11
C ARG A 276 -6.33 24.57 -22.36
N VAL A 277 -6.35 23.54 -23.18
CA VAL A 277 -5.66 23.56 -24.48
C VAL A 277 -6.24 24.69 -25.37
N GLY A 278 -5.36 25.54 -25.87
CA GLY A 278 -5.75 26.73 -26.66
C GLY A 278 -6.31 27.90 -25.86
N GLY A 279 -6.26 27.85 -24.53
CA GLY A 279 -6.65 28.92 -23.63
C GLY A 279 -5.48 29.51 -22.86
N ASP A 280 -5.66 30.72 -22.32
CA ASP A 280 -4.67 31.44 -21.51
C ASP A 280 -5.09 31.57 -20.04
N LYS A 281 -6.32 31.17 -19.72
CA LYS A 281 -6.88 31.38 -18.40
C LYS A 281 -6.49 30.20 -17.46
N ASP A 282 -5.84 30.53 -16.33
CA ASP A 282 -5.64 29.59 -15.26
C ASP A 282 -6.94 29.36 -14.48
N ILE A 283 -7.20 28.09 -14.14
CA ILE A 283 -8.38 27.63 -13.41
C ILE A 283 -7.84 26.90 -12.18
N ASP A 284 -8.19 27.39 -10.99
CA ASP A 284 -7.83 26.74 -9.74
C ASP A 284 -8.62 25.43 -9.58
N VAL A 285 -7.93 24.36 -9.14
CA VAL A 285 -8.53 23.05 -8.89
C VAL A 285 -7.93 22.44 -7.62
N ASN A 286 -8.79 21.83 -6.79
CA ASN A 286 -8.39 21.11 -5.57
C ASN A 286 -8.72 19.63 -5.73
N VAL A 287 -7.78 18.84 -6.23
CA VAL A 287 -8.01 17.44 -6.58
C VAL A 287 -7.04 16.54 -5.84
N ARG A 288 -7.55 15.53 -5.12
CA ARG A 288 -6.73 14.43 -4.62
C ARG A 288 -6.38 13.49 -5.77
N ILE A 289 -5.10 13.16 -5.93
CA ILE A 289 -4.65 12.27 -7.02
C ILE A 289 -4.31 10.90 -6.48
N ILE A 290 -4.88 9.87 -7.12
CA ILE A 290 -4.50 8.47 -7.00
C ILE A 290 -4.03 8.04 -8.39
N ALA A 291 -2.82 7.52 -8.51
CA ALA A 291 -2.26 7.04 -9.76
C ALA A 291 -2.06 5.52 -9.71
N ALA A 292 -2.22 4.84 -10.84
CA ALA A 292 -1.93 3.41 -10.93
C ALA A 292 -1.11 3.08 -12.18
N THR A 293 -0.32 2.01 -12.10
CA THR A 293 0.45 1.50 -13.23
C THR A 293 0.81 0.02 -13.05
N ASN A 294 0.94 -0.69 -14.17
CA ASN A 294 1.53 -2.01 -14.25
C ASN A 294 3.01 -1.98 -14.68
N GLN A 295 3.53 -0.80 -15.06
CA GLN A 295 4.87 -0.63 -15.60
C GLN A 295 5.88 -0.28 -14.50
N ASP A 296 7.15 -0.65 -14.71
CA ASP A 296 8.26 -0.19 -13.87
C ASP A 296 8.63 1.24 -14.23
N LEU A 297 8.08 2.20 -13.49
CA LEU A 297 8.34 3.63 -13.73
C LEU A 297 9.82 3.99 -13.54
N LYS A 298 10.55 3.30 -12.66
CA LYS A 298 11.99 3.57 -12.45
C LYS A 298 12.80 3.18 -13.68
N GLU A 299 12.45 2.08 -14.32
CA GLU A 299 13.10 1.68 -15.58
C GLU A 299 12.69 2.61 -16.73
N MET A 300 11.42 3.07 -16.76
CA MET A 300 10.96 4.06 -17.73
C MET A 300 11.67 5.42 -17.59
N ILE A 301 12.01 5.83 -16.38
CA ILE A 301 12.80 7.05 -16.11
C ILE A 301 14.18 6.92 -16.74
N LYS A 302 14.89 5.80 -16.54
CA LYS A 302 16.19 5.56 -17.17
C LYS A 302 16.12 5.60 -18.70
N GLN A 303 15.00 5.16 -19.26
CA GLN A 303 14.75 5.16 -20.70
C GLN A 303 14.24 6.51 -21.24
N GLY A 304 14.08 7.52 -20.39
CA GLY A 304 13.54 8.86 -20.76
C GLY A 304 12.07 8.85 -21.19
N ARG A 305 11.30 7.81 -20.84
CA ARG A 305 9.87 7.68 -21.15
C ARG A 305 8.95 8.18 -20.03
N PHE A 306 9.48 8.32 -18.83
CA PHE A 306 8.76 8.89 -17.70
C PHE A 306 9.63 9.93 -16.98
N ARG A 307 9.02 11.00 -16.50
CA ARG A 307 9.72 12.09 -15.82
C ARG A 307 9.96 11.73 -14.35
N GLU A 308 11.19 11.88 -13.90
CA GLU A 308 11.60 11.63 -12.51
C GLU A 308 10.92 12.58 -11.52
N ASP A 309 10.77 13.85 -11.89
CA ASP A 309 10.11 14.87 -11.06
C ASP A 309 8.62 14.53 -10.82
N LEU A 310 7.91 14.05 -11.83
CA LEU A 310 6.53 13.59 -11.70
C LEU A 310 6.45 12.31 -10.82
N TYR A 311 7.36 11.35 -11.01
CA TYR A 311 7.41 10.15 -10.19
C TYR A 311 7.49 10.50 -8.70
N HIS A 312 8.42 11.35 -8.29
CA HIS A 312 8.56 11.77 -6.89
C HIS A 312 7.36 12.56 -6.35
N ARG A 313 6.58 13.18 -7.22
CA ARG A 313 5.34 13.87 -6.82
C ARG A 313 4.15 12.93 -6.70
N LEU A 314 4.09 11.86 -7.48
CA LEU A 314 3.02 10.85 -7.41
C LEU A 314 3.27 9.82 -6.30
N SER A 315 4.50 9.37 -6.11
CA SER A 315 4.88 8.29 -5.20
C SER A 315 5.14 8.77 -3.77
N VAL A 316 4.20 9.53 -3.18
CA VAL A 316 4.28 9.89 -1.75
C VAL A 316 4.01 8.65 -0.89
N ILE A 317 3.03 7.84 -1.28
CA ILE A 317 2.76 6.52 -0.72
C ILE A 317 2.65 5.53 -1.87
N GLU A 318 3.46 4.47 -1.82
CA GLU A 318 3.41 3.38 -2.80
C GLU A 318 2.62 2.20 -2.22
N LEU A 319 1.60 1.76 -2.95
CA LEU A 319 0.81 0.57 -2.65
C LEU A 319 1.06 -0.49 -3.71
N ARG A 320 1.64 -1.62 -3.32
CA ARG A 320 1.80 -2.76 -4.23
C ARG A 320 0.64 -3.74 -4.07
N VAL A 321 -0.13 -3.93 -5.14
CA VAL A 321 -1.19 -4.94 -5.19
C VAL A 321 -0.57 -6.29 -5.56
N PRO A 322 -0.66 -7.31 -4.69
CA PRO A 322 -0.03 -8.60 -4.94
C PRO A 322 -0.72 -9.31 -6.12
N PRO A 323 0.04 -9.96 -7.01
CA PRO A 323 -0.52 -10.81 -8.05
C PRO A 323 -1.18 -12.06 -7.44
N LEU A 324 -2.12 -12.67 -8.17
CA LEU A 324 -2.91 -13.80 -7.65
C LEU A 324 -2.05 -15.00 -7.23
N ARG A 325 -0.93 -15.24 -7.91
CA ARG A 325 0.02 -16.32 -7.56
C ARG A 325 0.70 -16.13 -6.18
N GLU A 326 0.72 -14.92 -5.63
CA GLU A 326 1.26 -14.62 -4.29
C GLU A 326 0.18 -14.72 -3.18
N ARG A 327 -1.09 -14.95 -3.57
CA ARG A 327 -2.26 -15.09 -2.68
C ARG A 327 -3.19 -16.24 -3.12
N ARG A 328 -2.61 -17.41 -3.39
CA ARG A 328 -3.35 -18.57 -3.91
C ARG A 328 -4.48 -19.02 -2.98
N GLU A 329 -4.31 -18.84 -1.68
CA GLU A 329 -5.31 -19.10 -0.64
C GLU A 329 -6.62 -18.29 -0.84
N ASP A 330 -6.59 -17.18 -1.58
CA ASP A 330 -7.77 -16.40 -1.90
C ASP A 330 -8.55 -16.95 -3.09
N ILE A 331 -8.00 -17.91 -3.88
CA ILE A 331 -8.62 -18.44 -5.09
C ILE A 331 -9.95 -19.12 -4.77
N LYS A 332 -10.02 -19.90 -3.69
CA LYS A 332 -11.27 -20.56 -3.25
C LYS A 332 -12.37 -19.53 -2.98
N LEU A 333 -12.07 -18.47 -2.25
CA LEU A 333 -13.02 -17.42 -1.88
C LEU A 333 -13.45 -16.60 -3.11
N LEU A 334 -12.47 -16.22 -3.95
CA LEU A 334 -12.72 -15.53 -5.21
C LEU A 334 -13.57 -16.35 -6.18
N SER A 335 -13.29 -17.66 -6.29
CA SER A 335 -14.06 -18.56 -7.15
C SER A 335 -15.52 -18.66 -6.70
N SER A 336 -15.76 -18.84 -5.41
CA SER A 336 -17.12 -18.85 -4.85
C SER A 336 -17.86 -17.54 -5.12
N TYR A 337 -17.19 -16.40 -4.92
CA TYR A 337 -17.77 -15.09 -5.20
C TYR A 337 -18.13 -14.93 -6.69
N PHE A 338 -17.24 -15.31 -7.61
CA PHE A 338 -17.48 -15.17 -9.04
C PHE A 338 -18.52 -16.16 -9.57
N ILE A 339 -18.65 -17.35 -8.97
CA ILE A 339 -19.75 -18.29 -9.30
C ILE A 339 -21.09 -17.64 -8.97
N HIS A 340 -21.26 -17.11 -7.74
CA HIS A 340 -22.52 -16.44 -7.35
C HIS A 340 -22.83 -15.27 -8.29
N LYS A 341 -21.82 -14.44 -8.58
CA LYS A 341 -21.97 -13.33 -9.51
C LYS A 341 -22.37 -13.79 -10.91
N ALA A 342 -21.74 -14.83 -11.45
CA ALA A 342 -22.10 -15.38 -12.77
C ALA A 342 -23.50 -15.96 -12.81
N ILE A 343 -23.95 -16.61 -11.71
CA ILE A 343 -25.32 -17.12 -11.57
C ILE A 343 -26.32 -15.97 -11.63
N ASP A 344 -26.09 -14.91 -10.85
CA ASP A 344 -27.01 -13.76 -10.78
C ASP A 344 -27.07 -12.99 -12.12
N GLU A 345 -25.91 -12.74 -12.76
CA GLU A 345 -25.83 -11.97 -14.00
C GLU A 345 -26.40 -12.73 -15.22
N ASN A 346 -26.27 -14.05 -15.24
CA ASN A 346 -26.67 -14.88 -16.38
C ASN A 346 -27.96 -15.71 -16.13
N ASN A 347 -28.63 -15.53 -14.97
CA ASN A 347 -29.81 -16.29 -14.55
C ASN A 347 -29.57 -17.82 -14.64
N LEU A 348 -28.41 -18.29 -14.18
CA LEU A 348 -28.03 -19.69 -14.20
C LEU A 348 -28.63 -20.43 -13.00
N PRO A 349 -28.82 -21.78 -13.09
CA PRO A 349 -29.12 -22.59 -11.93
C PRO A 349 -27.96 -22.52 -10.92
N HIS A 350 -28.27 -22.76 -9.63
CA HIS A 350 -27.25 -22.78 -8.58
C HIS A 350 -26.18 -23.83 -8.93
N LYS A 351 -24.91 -23.39 -8.77
CA LYS A 351 -23.74 -24.26 -8.98
C LYS A 351 -22.78 -24.12 -7.79
N SER A 352 -22.16 -25.25 -7.46
CA SER A 352 -21.03 -25.32 -6.52
C SER A 352 -19.73 -25.63 -7.27
N ILE A 353 -18.62 -25.62 -6.57
CA ILE A 353 -17.32 -26.02 -7.11
C ILE A 353 -16.68 -27.02 -6.15
N SER A 354 -16.16 -28.13 -6.70
CA SER A 354 -15.51 -29.16 -5.90
C SER A 354 -14.12 -28.72 -5.40
N ASP A 355 -13.68 -29.29 -4.26
CA ASP A 355 -12.34 -29.00 -3.73
C ASP A 355 -11.24 -29.41 -4.73
N ALA A 356 -11.41 -30.50 -5.47
CA ALA A 356 -10.47 -30.91 -6.53
C ALA A 356 -10.38 -29.89 -7.68
N ALA A 357 -11.49 -29.22 -8.01
CA ALA A 357 -11.50 -28.14 -9.00
C ALA A 357 -10.78 -26.89 -8.47
N ILE A 358 -10.94 -26.58 -7.20
CA ILE A 358 -10.19 -25.48 -6.54
C ILE A 358 -8.67 -25.75 -6.57
N GLU A 359 -8.24 -26.96 -6.19
CA GLU A 359 -6.82 -27.37 -6.26
C GLU A 359 -6.27 -27.24 -7.69
N ALA A 360 -7.05 -27.64 -8.68
CA ALA A 360 -6.68 -27.49 -10.09
C ALA A 360 -6.52 -26.00 -10.49
N LEU A 361 -7.37 -25.09 -9.97
CA LEU A 361 -7.27 -23.66 -10.21
C LEU A 361 -6.06 -23.04 -9.46
N GLU A 362 -5.79 -23.47 -8.22
CA GLU A 362 -4.65 -22.99 -7.42
C GLU A 362 -3.29 -23.38 -8.02
N SER A 363 -3.23 -24.47 -8.77
CA SER A 363 -2.01 -24.93 -9.45
C SER A 363 -1.57 -24.04 -10.61
N LYS A 364 -2.46 -23.19 -11.14
CA LYS A 364 -2.21 -22.36 -12.34
C LYS A 364 -1.46 -21.07 -12.02
N LYS A 365 -0.80 -20.49 -13.04
CA LYS A 365 0.05 -19.28 -12.87
C LYS A 365 -0.73 -17.96 -12.82
N TRP A 366 -1.88 -17.88 -13.45
CA TRP A 366 -2.75 -16.70 -13.48
C TRP A 366 -2.06 -15.41 -13.95
N SER A 367 -1.46 -15.40 -15.12
CA SER A 367 -0.80 -14.22 -15.69
C SER A 367 -1.72 -13.00 -15.85
N GLY A 368 -3.02 -13.20 -16.07
CA GLY A 368 -4.06 -12.17 -16.08
C GLY A 368 -4.76 -11.95 -14.74
N ASN A 369 -4.24 -12.55 -13.67
CA ASN A 369 -4.66 -12.35 -12.28
C ASN A 369 -6.19 -12.58 -12.07
N ILE A 370 -6.82 -11.71 -11.27
CA ILE A 370 -8.25 -11.82 -10.91
C ILE A 370 -9.15 -11.70 -12.15
N ARG A 371 -8.81 -10.83 -13.11
CA ARG A 371 -9.61 -10.68 -14.34
C ARG A 371 -9.64 -11.99 -15.14
N GLN A 372 -8.51 -12.69 -15.21
CA GLN A 372 -8.44 -13.99 -15.86
C GLN A 372 -9.23 -15.05 -15.06
N LEU A 373 -9.09 -15.09 -13.74
CA LEU A 373 -9.84 -15.99 -12.88
C LEU A 373 -11.35 -15.77 -13.04
N GLN A 374 -11.82 -14.53 -13.00
CA GLN A 374 -13.24 -14.18 -13.21
C GLN A 374 -13.76 -14.73 -14.54
N ASN A 375 -13.06 -14.48 -15.65
CA ASN A 375 -13.47 -14.97 -16.97
C ASN A 375 -13.50 -16.50 -17.05
N VAL A 376 -12.56 -17.18 -16.38
CA VAL A 376 -12.53 -18.64 -16.33
C VAL A 376 -13.70 -19.18 -15.50
N ILE A 377 -13.97 -18.60 -14.34
CA ILE A 377 -15.08 -19.02 -13.47
C ILE A 377 -16.43 -18.77 -14.16
N GLU A 378 -16.60 -17.63 -14.82
CA GLU A 378 -17.81 -17.37 -15.61
C GLU A 378 -18.01 -18.42 -16.71
N ARG A 379 -16.95 -18.73 -17.47
CA ARG A 379 -16.97 -19.78 -18.49
C ARG A 379 -17.33 -21.16 -17.91
N LEU A 380 -16.71 -21.52 -16.77
CA LEU A 380 -17.02 -22.78 -16.08
C LEU A 380 -18.45 -22.79 -15.59
N SER A 381 -18.99 -21.71 -15.07
CA SER A 381 -20.37 -21.59 -14.61
C SER A 381 -21.38 -21.77 -15.73
N ILE A 382 -21.04 -21.32 -16.94
CA ILE A 382 -21.92 -21.44 -18.13
C ILE A 382 -21.80 -22.81 -18.77
N LEU A 383 -20.59 -23.35 -18.93
CA LEU A 383 -20.35 -24.53 -19.81
C LEU A 383 -20.32 -25.87 -19.08
N SER A 384 -20.04 -25.93 -17.75
CA SER A 384 -20.05 -27.19 -17.02
C SER A 384 -21.47 -27.76 -16.92
N MET A 385 -21.58 -29.06 -17.05
CA MET A 385 -22.86 -29.76 -16.92
C MET A 385 -23.10 -30.19 -15.47
N GLY A 386 -24.35 -30.07 -15.00
CA GLY A 386 -24.72 -30.42 -13.62
C GLY A 386 -24.57 -29.26 -12.64
N ASP A 387 -24.74 -29.57 -11.35
CA ASP A 387 -24.82 -28.58 -10.25
C ASP A 387 -23.48 -28.34 -9.57
N GLU A 388 -22.40 -29.06 -9.96
CA GLU A 388 -21.08 -28.94 -9.41
C GLU A 388 -20.02 -28.88 -10.52
N ILE A 389 -19.13 -27.90 -10.41
CA ILE A 389 -17.95 -27.71 -11.28
C ILE A 389 -16.87 -28.69 -10.82
N SER A 390 -16.44 -29.59 -11.69
CA SER A 390 -15.45 -30.63 -11.43
C SER A 390 -14.04 -30.23 -11.87
N ALA A 391 -13.01 -30.99 -11.44
CA ALA A 391 -11.66 -30.85 -11.93
C ALA A 391 -11.52 -31.09 -13.42
N ASP A 392 -12.35 -32.00 -13.99
CA ASP A 392 -12.39 -32.30 -15.42
C ASP A 392 -12.93 -31.09 -16.22
N ASP A 393 -13.93 -30.37 -15.68
CA ASP A 393 -14.40 -29.13 -16.28
C ASP A 393 -13.28 -28.06 -16.30
N VAL A 394 -12.50 -27.92 -15.20
CA VAL A 394 -11.35 -27.04 -15.17
C VAL A 394 -10.29 -27.44 -16.19
N ALA A 395 -10.02 -28.75 -16.35
CA ALA A 395 -9.07 -29.23 -17.35
C ALA A 395 -9.54 -28.91 -18.77
N LEU A 396 -10.84 -29.04 -19.02
CA LEU A 396 -11.44 -28.83 -20.34
C LEU A 396 -11.56 -27.33 -20.69
N TYR A 397 -12.14 -26.53 -19.81
CA TYR A 397 -12.53 -25.15 -20.11
C TYR A 397 -11.52 -24.09 -19.62
N ALA A 398 -10.57 -24.45 -18.77
CA ALA A 398 -9.47 -23.60 -18.32
C ALA A 398 -8.09 -24.02 -18.87
N SER A 399 -8.04 -24.82 -19.92
CA SER A 399 -6.78 -25.32 -20.56
C SER A 399 -5.89 -24.23 -21.14
N GLN A 400 -6.44 -23.04 -21.44
CA GLN A 400 -5.71 -21.88 -21.97
C GLN A 400 -4.96 -21.08 -20.87
N VAL A 401 -5.12 -21.45 -19.59
CA VAL A 401 -4.42 -20.83 -18.47
C VAL A 401 -3.23 -21.71 -18.12
N GLU A 402 -2.03 -21.21 -18.38
CA GLU A 402 -0.77 -21.86 -17.98
C GLU A 402 -0.56 -21.89 -16.46
#